data_e3aada89bcbd9b1b834ee2c91de772f5
#
_entry.id   e3aada89bcbd9b1b834ee2c91de772f5
#
_cell.length_a   1.000
_cell.length_b   1.000
_cell.length_c   1.000
_cell.angle_alpha   90.00
_cell.angle_beta   90.00
_cell.angle_gamma   90.00
#
_symmetry.space_group_name_H-M   'P 1'
#
loop_
_entity.id
_entity.type
_entity.pdbx_description
1 polymer ?
#
loop_
_entity_poly.entity_id
_entity_poly.type
_entity_poly.pdbx_seq_one_letter_code
_entity_poly.pdbx_strand_id
1 'polypeptide(L)'
;MTRNAEVARRLEEFADLLEADGVEYKPNVYRRAAENIREHTGPIEDLAAEGESAVEEIDGVGDAISSKVVEYFETGEIDELEELRAELPVDIEALTRVEGVGPKTVGTLYDALGIATLDELAEAAEAGEIREVKGFGPKTEQNIRENVEFARHATERERLGDARPLADDVLGHLRGQDAVERAQVAGSIRRWRDTIGDVDVLVASESSERVVDAFVE
;
A
#
# COMPACT_ATOMS: atom_id res chain seq x y z
N MET A 1 8.27 -6.47 9.72
CA MET A 1 7.79 -7.07 8.45
C MET A 1 8.66 -8.32 8.24
N THR A 2 8.11 -9.44 7.77
CA THR A 2 8.92 -10.63 7.46
C THR A 2 9.64 -10.39 6.14
N ARG A 3 10.79 -11.07 5.90
CA ARG A 3 11.53 -11.00 4.63
C ARG A 3 10.65 -11.43 3.43
N ASN A 4 9.77 -12.43 3.65
CA ASN A 4 8.78 -12.84 2.65
C ASN A 4 7.85 -11.69 2.24
N ALA A 5 7.33 -10.94 3.21
CA ALA A 5 6.44 -9.80 2.93
C ALA A 5 7.18 -8.63 2.28
N GLU A 6 8.47 -8.52 2.48
CA GLU A 6 9.31 -7.47 1.88
C GLU A 6 9.53 -7.75 0.39
N VAL A 7 9.98 -8.96 0.04
CA VAL A 7 10.17 -9.34 -1.38
C VAL A 7 8.84 -9.40 -2.13
N ALA A 8 7.77 -9.89 -1.49
CA ALA A 8 6.43 -9.87 -2.07
C ALA A 8 5.97 -8.45 -2.46
N ARG A 9 6.21 -7.46 -1.58
CA ARG A 9 5.90 -6.05 -1.88
C ARG A 9 6.71 -5.51 -3.08
N ARG A 10 7.99 -5.90 -3.23
CA ARG A 10 8.80 -5.52 -4.39
C ARG A 10 8.23 -6.08 -5.69
N LEU A 11 7.77 -7.34 -5.67
CA LEU A 11 7.13 -7.96 -6.82
C LEU A 11 5.76 -7.35 -7.15
N GLU A 12 5.00 -6.93 -6.14
CA GLU A 12 3.75 -6.19 -6.35
C GLU A 12 3.99 -4.81 -6.97
N GLU A 13 4.95 -4.06 -6.44
CA GLU A 13 5.37 -2.77 -7.02
C GLU A 13 5.83 -2.94 -8.47
N PHE A 14 6.63 -3.97 -8.75
CA PHE A 14 7.06 -4.31 -10.11
C PHE A 14 5.87 -4.58 -11.04
N ALA A 15 4.88 -5.34 -10.55
CA ALA A 15 3.65 -5.59 -11.29
C ALA A 15 2.86 -4.31 -11.56
N ASP A 16 2.75 -3.43 -10.58
CA ASP A 16 2.01 -2.17 -10.72
C ASP A 16 2.69 -1.21 -11.70
N LEU A 17 4.01 -1.10 -11.66
CA LEU A 17 4.77 -0.30 -12.64
C LEU A 17 4.65 -0.87 -14.05
N LEU A 18 4.76 -2.19 -14.23
CA LEU A 18 4.52 -2.83 -15.53
C LEU A 18 3.12 -2.56 -16.07
N GLU A 19 2.10 -2.61 -15.21
CA GLU A 19 0.72 -2.32 -15.62
C GLU A 19 0.52 -0.85 -15.96
N ALA A 20 1.17 0.05 -15.24
CA ALA A 20 1.17 1.49 -15.52
C ALA A 20 1.86 1.79 -16.86
N ASP A 21 2.93 1.08 -17.20
CA ASP A 21 3.62 1.13 -18.50
C ASP A 21 2.84 0.43 -19.65
N GLY A 22 1.64 -0.08 -19.38
CA GLY A 22 0.76 -0.68 -20.39
C GLY A 22 0.98 -2.16 -20.67
N VAL A 23 1.74 -2.87 -19.88
CA VAL A 23 1.93 -4.32 -20.00
C VAL A 23 0.69 -5.06 -19.49
N GLU A 24 0.07 -5.94 -20.31
CA GLU A 24 -1.26 -6.49 -19.98
C GLU A 24 -1.24 -7.78 -19.15
N TYR A 25 -0.36 -8.74 -19.40
CA TYR A 25 -0.47 -10.09 -18.82
C TYR A 25 0.51 -10.37 -17.70
N LYS A 26 1.73 -9.87 -17.80
CA LYS A 26 2.79 -10.10 -16.81
C LYS A 26 2.41 -9.63 -15.38
N PRO A 27 1.77 -8.47 -15.17
CA PRO A 27 1.44 -7.97 -13.84
C PRO A 27 0.72 -8.98 -12.95
N ASN A 28 -0.29 -9.69 -13.49
CA ASN A 28 -1.06 -10.66 -12.73
C ASN A 28 -0.23 -11.89 -12.31
N VAL A 29 0.75 -12.29 -13.09
CA VAL A 29 1.66 -13.39 -12.74
C VAL A 29 2.53 -13.00 -11.56
N TYR A 30 3.08 -11.78 -11.58
CA TYR A 30 3.89 -11.25 -10.46
C TYR A 30 3.07 -11.07 -9.18
N ARG A 31 1.84 -10.56 -9.26
CA ARG A 31 0.94 -10.42 -8.08
C ARG A 31 0.62 -11.78 -7.46
N ARG A 32 0.30 -12.79 -8.28
CA ARG A 32 0.04 -14.15 -7.79
C ARG A 32 1.27 -14.74 -7.12
N ALA A 33 2.44 -14.60 -7.71
CA ALA A 33 3.69 -15.06 -7.10
C ALA A 33 3.99 -14.33 -5.78
N ALA A 34 3.78 -13.02 -5.73
CA ALA A 34 3.95 -12.21 -4.53
C ALA A 34 3.01 -12.68 -3.39
N GLU A 35 1.76 -12.99 -3.70
CA GLU A 35 0.81 -13.54 -2.73
C GLU A 35 1.29 -14.90 -2.18
N ASN A 36 1.68 -15.83 -3.05
CA ASN A 36 2.16 -17.14 -2.65
C ASN A 36 3.48 -17.07 -1.84
N ILE A 37 4.40 -16.17 -2.21
CA ILE A 37 5.61 -15.89 -1.43
C ILE A 37 5.27 -15.34 -0.05
N ARG A 38 4.31 -14.43 0.05
CA ARG A 38 3.87 -13.84 1.33
C ARG A 38 3.27 -14.88 2.27
N GLU A 39 2.51 -15.83 1.72
CA GLU A 39 1.83 -16.90 2.46
C GLU A 39 2.73 -18.09 2.74
N HIS A 40 3.89 -18.19 2.10
CA HIS A 40 4.82 -19.29 2.30
C HIS A 40 5.25 -19.42 3.77
N THR A 41 5.17 -20.63 4.32
CA THR A 41 5.38 -20.88 5.75
C THR A 41 6.84 -20.78 6.19
N GLY A 42 7.79 -21.05 5.28
CA GLY A 42 9.24 -20.94 5.51
C GLY A 42 9.80 -19.57 5.13
N PRO A 43 11.00 -19.22 5.62
CA PRO A 43 11.72 -18.04 5.15
C PRO A 43 12.12 -18.22 3.67
N ILE A 44 11.69 -17.30 2.81
CA ILE A 44 12.04 -17.34 1.38
C ILE A 44 13.56 -17.14 1.16
N GLU A 45 14.22 -16.50 2.12
CA GLU A 45 15.67 -16.28 2.15
C GLU A 45 16.44 -17.62 2.14
N ASP A 46 15.90 -18.65 2.81
CA ASP A 46 16.53 -19.98 2.84
C ASP A 46 16.46 -20.63 1.44
N LEU A 47 15.31 -20.53 0.76
CA LEU A 47 15.14 -21.04 -0.60
C LEU A 47 16.01 -20.25 -1.60
N ALA A 48 16.09 -18.94 -1.47
CA ALA A 48 16.94 -18.12 -2.32
C ALA A 48 18.43 -18.46 -2.15
N ALA A 49 18.87 -18.81 -0.93
CA ALA A 49 20.23 -19.28 -0.67
C ALA A 49 20.54 -20.64 -1.31
N GLU A 50 19.52 -21.48 -1.55
CA GLU A 50 19.65 -22.75 -2.28
C GLU A 50 19.66 -22.55 -3.81
N GLY A 51 19.16 -21.38 -4.29
CA GLY A 51 19.14 -20.96 -5.68
C GLY A 51 17.74 -20.91 -6.32
N GLU A 52 17.70 -20.48 -7.57
CA GLU A 52 16.45 -20.24 -8.33
C GLU A 52 15.52 -21.46 -8.35
N SER A 53 16.06 -22.66 -8.55
CA SER A 53 15.25 -23.89 -8.61
C SER A 53 14.50 -24.19 -7.31
N ALA A 54 15.04 -23.81 -6.15
CA ALA A 54 14.33 -23.97 -4.88
C ALA A 54 13.20 -22.94 -4.73
N VAL A 55 13.40 -21.72 -5.22
CA VAL A 55 12.35 -20.68 -5.23
C VAL A 55 11.22 -21.04 -6.19
N GLU A 56 11.51 -21.71 -7.31
CA GLU A 56 10.51 -22.20 -8.29
C GLU A 56 9.57 -23.28 -7.74
N GLU A 57 9.90 -23.92 -6.61
CA GLU A 57 8.98 -24.85 -5.93
C GLU A 57 7.72 -24.16 -5.38
N ILE A 58 7.74 -22.82 -5.28
CA ILE A 58 6.57 -22.02 -4.87
C ILE A 58 5.59 -21.92 -6.05
N ASP A 59 4.33 -22.24 -5.82
CA ASP A 59 3.31 -22.16 -6.87
C ASP A 59 3.23 -20.76 -7.47
N GLY A 60 3.22 -20.69 -8.80
CA GLY A 60 3.17 -19.44 -9.56
C GLY A 60 4.51 -18.69 -9.67
N VAL A 61 5.59 -19.22 -9.12
CA VAL A 61 6.95 -18.70 -9.31
C VAL A 61 7.63 -19.49 -10.42
N GLY A 62 8.01 -18.80 -11.50
CA GLY A 62 8.79 -19.35 -12.58
C GLY A 62 10.15 -18.65 -12.67
N ASP A 63 10.96 -19.09 -13.64
CA ASP A 63 12.35 -18.67 -13.91
C ASP A 63 12.58 -17.14 -13.75
N ALA A 64 11.76 -16.31 -14.42
CA ALA A 64 11.90 -14.85 -14.37
C ALA A 64 11.62 -14.24 -12.97
N ILE A 65 10.84 -14.90 -12.12
CA ILE A 65 10.51 -14.42 -10.78
C ILE A 65 11.52 -14.97 -9.78
N SER A 66 11.90 -16.25 -9.89
CA SER A 66 12.91 -16.87 -9.02
C SER A 66 14.24 -16.13 -9.12
N SER A 67 14.66 -15.77 -10.35
CA SER A 67 15.86 -14.97 -10.58
C SER A 67 15.82 -13.63 -9.81
N LYS A 68 14.70 -12.89 -9.91
CA LYS A 68 14.52 -11.61 -9.19
C LYS A 68 14.50 -11.78 -7.67
N VAL A 69 13.94 -12.88 -7.17
CA VAL A 69 13.95 -13.19 -5.73
C VAL A 69 15.37 -13.46 -5.24
N VAL A 70 16.14 -14.26 -5.97
CA VAL A 70 17.54 -14.56 -5.65
C VAL A 70 18.38 -13.28 -5.71
N GLU A 71 18.27 -12.51 -6.80
CA GLU A 71 18.93 -11.21 -6.97
C GLU A 71 18.67 -10.27 -5.77
N TYR A 72 17.41 -10.15 -5.35
CA TYR A 72 17.04 -9.31 -4.20
C TYR A 72 17.73 -9.75 -2.91
N PHE A 73 17.86 -11.06 -2.65
CA PHE A 73 18.53 -11.54 -1.45
C PHE A 73 20.05 -11.42 -1.53
N GLU A 74 20.63 -11.42 -2.72
CA GLU A 74 22.07 -11.26 -2.94
C GLU A 74 22.51 -9.79 -2.91
N THR A 75 21.73 -8.89 -3.53
CA THR A 75 22.10 -7.49 -3.76
C THR A 75 21.35 -6.49 -2.89
N GLY A 76 20.14 -6.85 -2.44
CA GLY A 76 19.18 -5.96 -1.78
C GLY A 76 18.23 -5.23 -2.72
N GLU A 77 18.41 -5.36 -4.03
CA GLU A 77 17.66 -4.67 -5.08
C GLU A 77 17.23 -5.66 -6.18
N ILE A 78 16.32 -5.25 -7.05
CA ILE A 78 15.94 -5.94 -8.27
C ILE A 78 16.21 -4.96 -9.40
N ASP A 79 17.25 -5.21 -10.20
CA ASP A 79 17.74 -4.27 -11.22
C ASP A 79 16.63 -3.82 -12.17
N GLU A 80 15.81 -4.76 -12.67
CA GLU A 80 14.70 -4.43 -13.58
C GLU A 80 13.61 -3.57 -12.91
N LEU A 81 13.42 -3.65 -11.59
CA LEU A 81 12.52 -2.76 -10.86
C LEU A 81 13.10 -1.34 -10.78
N GLU A 82 14.41 -1.21 -10.54
CA GLU A 82 15.07 0.10 -10.51
C GLU A 82 15.07 0.76 -11.90
N GLU A 83 15.21 -0.04 -12.97
CA GLU A 83 15.06 0.45 -14.35
C GLU A 83 13.63 0.98 -14.60
N LEU A 84 12.59 0.24 -14.22
CA LEU A 84 11.20 0.70 -14.35
C LEU A 84 10.90 1.97 -13.52
N ARG A 85 11.46 2.08 -12.32
CA ARG A 85 11.34 3.29 -11.50
C ARG A 85 11.99 4.51 -12.17
N ALA A 86 13.09 4.29 -12.89
CA ALA A 86 13.76 5.35 -13.62
C ALA A 86 12.98 5.76 -14.90
N GLU A 87 12.33 4.81 -15.56
CA GLU A 87 11.53 5.06 -16.75
C GLU A 87 10.18 5.69 -16.42
N LEU A 88 9.55 5.25 -15.33
CA LEU A 88 8.27 5.75 -14.82
C LEU A 88 8.43 6.23 -13.36
N PRO A 89 8.95 7.45 -13.15
CA PRO A 89 9.28 7.97 -11.82
C PRO A 89 8.03 8.47 -11.07
N VAL A 90 7.11 7.56 -10.78
CA VAL A 90 5.86 7.84 -10.04
C VAL A 90 5.86 7.14 -8.67
N ASP A 91 5.24 7.74 -7.68
CA ASP A 91 4.93 7.06 -6.41
C ASP A 91 3.71 6.15 -6.61
N ILE A 92 3.95 4.99 -7.27
CA ILE A 92 2.88 4.05 -7.63
C ILE A 92 2.14 3.54 -6.39
N GLU A 93 2.86 3.31 -5.28
CA GLU A 93 2.27 2.81 -4.03
C GLU A 93 1.34 3.86 -3.40
N ALA A 94 1.72 5.13 -3.38
CA ALA A 94 0.90 6.20 -2.85
C ALA A 94 -0.32 6.48 -3.75
N LEU A 95 -0.11 6.60 -5.05
CA LEU A 95 -1.17 6.95 -6.00
C LEU A 95 -2.27 5.87 -6.08
N THR A 96 -1.90 4.58 -6.03
CA THR A 96 -2.87 3.48 -6.09
C THR A 96 -3.68 3.29 -4.79
N ARG A 97 -3.33 3.98 -3.70
CA ARG A 97 -4.18 4.04 -2.49
C ARG A 97 -5.43 4.91 -2.67
N VAL A 98 -5.44 5.79 -3.66
CA VAL A 98 -6.61 6.62 -3.95
C VAL A 98 -7.68 5.75 -4.60
N GLU A 99 -8.87 5.70 -4.00
CA GLU A 99 -9.97 4.89 -4.53
C GLU A 99 -10.31 5.29 -5.97
N GLY A 100 -10.31 4.31 -6.86
CA GLY A 100 -10.54 4.50 -8.30
C GLY A 100 -9.29 4.85 -9.12
N VAL A 101 -8.11 4.94 -8.47
CA VAL A 101 -6.82 5.13 -9.14
C VAL A 101 -6.03 3.82 -9.10
N GLY A 102 -6.12 3.03 -10.15
CA GLY A 102 -5.30 1.83 -10.32
C GLY A 102 -4.03 2.11 -11.15
N PRO A 103 -3.13 1.12 -11.28
CA PRO A 103 -1.86 1.29 -12.00
C PRO A 103 -2.03 1.84 -13.42
N LYS A 104 -2.97 1.34 -14.21
CA LYS A 104 -3.28 1.88 -15.56
C LYS A 104 -3.71 3.35 -15.53
N THR A 105 -4.45 3.73 -14.49
CA THR A 105 -4.87 5.12 -14.29
C THR A 105 -3.65 5.99 -14.01
N VAL A 106 -2.73 5.53 -13.17
CA VAL A 106 -1.47 6.22 -12.87
C VAL A 106 -0.67 6.44 -14.14
N GLY A 107 -0.42 5.40 -14.94
CA GLY A 107 0.29 5.53 -16.21
C GLY A 107 -0.38 6.54 -17.16
N THR A 108 -1.70 6.46 -17.31
CA THR A 108 -2.46 7.39 -18.17
C THR A 108 -2.35 8.85 -17.69
N LEU A 109 -2.41 9.08 -16.36
CA LEU A 109 -2.31 10.42 -15.78
C LEU A 109 -0.87 10.96 -15.86
N TYR A 110 0.13 10.09 -15.69
CA TYR A 110 1.52 10.46 -15.89
C TYR A 110 1.80 10.87 -17.33
N ASP A 111 1.38 10.07 -18.32
CA ASP A 111 1.57 10.34 -19.74
C ASP A 111 0.88 11.64 -20.19
N ALA A 112 -0.31 11.91 -19.67
CA ALA A 112 -1.13 13.04 -20.10
C ALA A 112 -0.81 14.35 -19.38
N LEU A 113 -0.52 14.29 -18.07
CA LEU A 113 -0.41 15.45 -17.19
C LEU A 113 0.91 15.50 -16.41
N GLY A 114 1.74 14.45 -16.47
CA GLY A 114 3.00 14.35 -15.72
C GLY A 114 2.80 14.11 -14.21
N ILE A 115 1.63 13.61 -13.80
CA ILE A 115 1.31 13.38 -12.37
C ILE A 115 2.12 12.19 -11.86
N ALA A 116 3.03 12.46 -10.92
CA ALA A 116 3.91 11.48 -10.29
C ALA A 116 3.65 11.28 -8.79
N THR A 117 3.00 12.24 -8.13
CA THR A 117 2.79 12.28 -6.68
C THR A 117 1.32 12.51 -6.30
N LEU A 118 0.97 12.21 -5.03
CA LEU A 118 -0.37 12.53 -4.50
C LEU A 118 -0.67 14.03 -4.50
N ASP A 119 0.34 14.87 -4.28
CA ASP A 119 0.16 16.33 -4.28
C ASP A 119 -0.20 16.83 -5.67
N GLU A 120 0.51 16.39 -6.70
CA GLU A 120 0.21 16.72 -8.09
C GLU A 120 -1.17 16.17 -8.53
N LEU A 121 -1.55 14.98 -8.05
CA LEU A 121 -2.87 14.42 -8.30
C LEU A 121 -3.97 15.28 -7.68
N ALA A 122 -3.78 15.75 -6.44
CA ALA A 122 -4.72 16.62 -5.76
C ALA A 122 -4.86 17.97 -6.48
N GLU A 123 -3.74 18.59 -6.85
CA GLU A 123 -3.73 19.86 -7.59
C GLU A 123 -4.45 19.76 -8.93
N ALA A 124 -4.19 18.70 -9.70
CA ALA A 124 -4.85 18.46 -10.98
C ALA A 124 -6.37 18.19 -10.84
N ALA A 125 -6.78 17.50 -9.77
CA ALA A 125 -8.19 17.26 -9.47
C ALA A 125 -8.92 18.53 -9.06
N GLU A 126 -8.28 19.42 -8.31
CA GLU A 126 -8.84 20.74 -7.95
C GLU A 126 -8.92 21.68 -9.15
N ALA A 127 -7.91 21.66 -10.01
CA ALA A 127 -7.89 22.46 -11.24
C ALA A 127 -8.89 21.98 -12.31
N GLY A 128 -9.43 20.75 -12.17
CA GLY A 128 -10.37 20.17 -13.14
C GLY A 128 -9.67 19.62 -14.40
N GLU A 129 -8.38 19.33 -14.34
CA GLU A 129 -7.58 18.88 -15.48
C GLU A 129 -7.77 17.39 -15.78
N ILE A 130 -8.09 16.57 -14.76
CA ILE A 130 -8.25 15.12 -14.91
C ILE A 130 -9.39 14.79 -15.86
N ARG A 131 -10.52 15.52 -15.81
CA ARG A 131 -11.69 15.30 -16.69
C ARG A 131 -11.40 15.54 -18.16
N GLU A 132 -10.36 16.30 -18.48
CA GLU A 132 -9.93 16.58 -19.86
C GLU A 132 -9.09 15.44 -20.46
N VAL A 133 -8.58 14.54 -19.61
CA VAL A 133 -7.83 13.37 -20.06
C VAL A 133 -8.80 12.33 -20.64
N LYS A 134 -8.45 11.79 -21.80
CA LYS A 134 -9.28 10.79 -22.49
C LYS A 134 -9.55 9.57 -21.62
N GLY A 135 -10.80 9.25 -21.39
CA GLY A 135 -11.25 8.11 -20.58
C GLY A 135 -11.64 8.50 -19.16
N PHE A 136 -11.43 9.76 -18.77
CA PHE A 136 -11.85 10.31 -17.49
C PHE A 136 -13.01 11.27 -17.70
N GLY A 137 -13.85 11.37 -16.68
CA GLY A 137 -14.98 12.27 -16.71
C GLY A 137 -15.12 13.04 -15.39
N PRO A 138 -16.05 14.00 -15.31
CA PRO A 138 -16.26 14.80 -14.10
C PRO A 138 -16.51 13.96 -12.83
N LYS A 139 -17.15 12.78 -12.99
CA LYS A 139 -17.41 11.87 -11.86
C LYS A 139 -16.14 11.22 -11.34
N THR A 140 -15.25 10.80 -12.24
CA THR A 140 -13.95 10.21 -11.86
C THR A 140 -13.09 11.24 -11.15
N GLU A 141 -13.01 12.46 -11.67
CA GLU A 141 -12.26 13.54 -11.05
C GLU A 141 -12.83 13.91 -9.67
N GLN A 142 -14.16 13.96 -9.53
CA GLN A 142 -14.82 14.20 -8.26
C GLN A 142 -14.44 13.10 -7.24
N ASN A 143 -14.46 11.83 -7.65
CA ASN A 143 -14.09 10.70 -6.81
C ASN A 143 -12.63 10.79 -6.36
N ILE A 144 -11.71 11.09 -7.29
CA ILE A 144 -10.30 11.29 -6.97
C ILE A 144 -10.14 12.43 -5.97
N ARG A 145 -10.78 13.58 -6.19
CA ARG A 145 -10.69 14.74 -5.30
C ARG A 145 -11.20 14.46 -3.89
N GLU A 146 -12.24 13.64 -3.73
CA GLU A 146 -12.77 13.24 -2.43
C GLU A 146 -11.87 12.26 -1.68
N ASN A 147 -11.14 11.41 -2.40
CA ASN A 147 -10.34 10.34 -1.80
C ASN A 147 -8.84 10.65 -1.69
N VAL A 148 -8.31 11.61 -2.46
CA VAL A 148 -6.88 11.94 -2.46
C VAL A 148 -6.40 12.48 -1.10
N GLU A 149 -7.22 13.29 -0.43
CA GLU A 149 -6.89 13.81 0.91
C GLU A 149 -6.78 12.68 1.94
N PHE A 150 -7.67 11.69 1.88
CA PHE A 150 -7.59 10.52 2.74
C PHE A 150 -6.29 9.72 2.48
N ALA A 151 -5.92 9.54 1.20
CA ALA A 151 -4.68 8.85 0.84
C ALA A 151 -3.42 9.63 1.27
N ARG A 152 -3.44 10.98 1.20
CA ARG A 152 -2.34 11.84 1.71
C ARG A 152 -2.13 11.63 3.20
N HIS A 153 -3.17 11.70 4.00
CA HIS A 153 -3.07 11.48 5.46
C HIS A 153 -2.67 10.04 5.81
N ALA A 154 -3.11 9.05 5.05
CA ALA A 154 -2.70 7.65 5.24
C ALA A 154 -1.20 7.42 4.94
N THR A 155 -0.58 8.28 4.15
CA THR A 155 0.86 8.23 3.82
C THR A 155 1.72 8.98 4.85
N GLU A 156 1.17 9.97 5.55
CA GLU A 156 1.83 10.68 6.62
C GLU A 156 2.03 9.76 7.83
N ARG A 157 3.28 9.33 8.03
CA ARG A 157 3.65 8.53 9.22
C ARG A 157 4.19 9.46 10.30
N GLU A 158 3.46 9.52 11.40
CA GLU A 158 3.89 10.26 12.58
C GLU A 158 4.88 9.46 13.44
N ARG A 159 5.69 10.14 14.23
CA ARG A 159 6.52 9.47 15.23
C ARG A 159 5.64 8.91 16.34
N LEU A 160 6.05 7.79 16.93
CA LEU A 160 5.31 7.18 18.05
C LEU A 160 5.05 8.18 19.21
N GLY A 161 6.00 9.08 19.46
CA GLY A 161 5.86 10.11 20.50
C GLY A 161 4.73 11.10 20.25
N ASP A 162 4.42 11.38 18.99
CA ASP A 162 3.37 12.30 18.57
C ASP A 162 2.01 11.57 18.44
N ALA A 163 2.02 10.35 17.91
CA ALA A 163 0.81 9.53 17.75
C ALA A 163 0.26 8.95 19.08
N ARG A 164 1.15 8.73 20.07
CA ARG A 164 0.75 8.10 21.34
C ARG A 164 -0.21 8.95 22.18
N PRO A 165 -0.02 10.27 22.38
CA PRO A 165 -0.98 11.13 23.07
C PRO A 165 -2.37 11.10 22.43
N LEU A 166 -2.45 11.15 21.08
CA LEU A 166 -3.70 11.04 20.36
C LEU A 166 -4.40 9.69 20.63
N ALA A 167 -3.66 8.58 20.62
CA ALA A 167 -4.21 7.27 20.94
C ALA A 167 -4.72 7.18 22.38
N ASP A 168 -4.03 7.80 23.33
CA ASP A 168 -4.43 7.83 24.73
C ASP A 168 -5.70 8.71 24.94
N ASP A 169 -5.86 9.81 24.20
CA ASP A 169 -7.07 10.64 24.19
C ASP A 169 -8.27 9.87 23.63
N VAL A 170 -8.11 9.20 22.49
CA VAL A 170 -9.14 8.32 21.89
C VAL A 170 -9.54 7.21 22.87
N LEU A 171 -8.58 6.56 23.52
CA LEU A 171 -8.87 5.56 24.54
C LEU A 171 -9.64 6.14 25.74
N GLY A 172 -9.27 7.34 26.16
CA GLY A 172 -9.96 8.06 27.26
C GLY A 172 -11.42 8.31 26.91
N HIS A 173 -11.67 8.81 25.69
CA HIS A 173 -13.03 9.06 25.18
C HIS A 173 -13.85 7.77 25.13
N LEU A 174 -13.34 6.72 24.49
CA LEU A 174 -14.05 5.44 24.35
C LEU A 174 -14.33 4.76 25.70
N ARG A 175 -13.36 4.78 26.63
CA ARG A 175 -13.55 4.20 27.98
C ARG A 175 -14.55 4.95 28.84
N GLY A 176 -14.85 6.18 28.49
CA GLY A 176 -15.92 6.98 29.14
C GLY A 176 -17.33 6.63 28.67
N GLN A 177 -17.47 5.79 27.64
CA GLN A 177 -18.77 5.44 27.07
C GLN A 177 -19.37 4.21 27.76
N ASP A 178 -20.65 4.29 28.11
CA ASP A 178 -21.38 3.19 28.77
C ASP A 178 -21.45 1.91 27.91
N ALA A 179 -21.33 2.04 26.60
CA ALA A 179 -21.35 0.93 25.65
C ALA A 179 -20.00 0.18 25.58
N VAL A 180 -18.94 0.71 26.18
CA VAL A 180 -17.59 0.14 26.08
C VAL A 180 -17.22 -0.60 27.36
N GLU A 181 -17.09 -1.91 27.27
CA GLU A 181 -16.62 -2.75 28.38
C GLU A 181 -15.11 -2.64 28.58
N ARG A 182 -14.37 -2.61 27.47
CA ARG A 182 -12.92 -2.56 27.44
C ARG A 182 -12.42 -1.95 26.13
N ALA A 183 -11.43 -1.07 26.24
CA ALA A 183 -10.71 -0.54 25.08
C ALA A 183 -9.19 -0.55 25.32
N GLN A 184 -8.41 -0.87 24.29
CA GLN A 184 -6.94 -0.85 24.32
C GLN A 184 -6.36 -0.54 22.94
N VAL A 185 -5.19 0.12 22.93
CA VAL A 185 -4.44 0.38 21.72
C VAL A 185 -3.95 -0.95 21.13
N ALA A 186 -4.00 -1.06 19.81
CA ALA A 186 -3.53 -2.20 19.03
C ALA A 186 -2.44 -1.79 18.03
N GLY A 187 -2.27 -2.56 16.96
CA GLY A 187 -1.45 -2.24 15.80
C GLY A 187 -0.01 -1.84 16.09
N SER A 188 0.45 -0.87 15.32
CA SER A 188 1.83 -0.36 15.34
C SER A 188 2.19 0.31 16.66
N ILE A 189 1.28 1.05 17.29
CA ILE A 189 1.49 1.70 18.60
C ILE A 189 1.73 0.66 19.69
N ARG A 190 0.93 -0.40 19.76
CA ARG A 190 1.11 -1.47 20.75
C ARG A 190 2.45 -2.20 20.57
N ARG A 191 2.93 -2.32 19.33
CA ARG A 191 4.21 -2.95 19.02
C ARG A 191 5.41 -2.00 19.13
N TRP A 192 5.22 -0.76 19.60
CA TRP A 192 6.26 0.24 19.79
C TRP A 192 7.08 0.50 18.51
N ARG A 193 6.40 0.65 17.36
CA ARG A 193 7.06 1.04 16.13
C ARG A 193 7.48 2.51 16.19
N ASP A 194 8.63 2.83 15.61
CA ASP A 194 9.18 4.20 15.63
C ASP A 194 8.28 5.19 14.90
N THR A 195 7.57 4.73 13.86
CA THR A 195 6.63 5.53 13.07
C THR A 195 5.27 4.83 12.97
N ILE A 196 4.21 5.62 13.05
CA ILE A 196 2.79 5.23 13.13
C ILE A 196 2.07 5.83 11.93
N GLY A 197 1.37 5.01 11.12
CA GLY A 197 0.53 5.46 10.03
C GLY A 197 -0.94 5.59 10.42
N ASP A 198 -1.37 4.80 11.43
CA ASP A 198 -2.75 4.71 11.88
C ASP A 198 -2.83 4.43 13.38
N VAL A 199 -3.94 4.79 14.00
CA VAL A 199 -4.22 4.52 15.40
C VAL A 199 -5.26 3.40 15.49
N ASP A 200 -4.78 2.17 15.72
CA ASP A 200 -5.64 1.01 15.93
C ASP A 200 -6.14 0.93 17.36
N VAL A 201 -7.45 0.80 17.56
CA VAL A 201 -8.07 0.59 18.88
C VAL A 201 -8.97 -0.64 18.85
N LEU A 202 -8.73 -1.58 19.76
CA LEU A 202 -9.61 -2.71 19.99
C LEU A 202 -10.61 -2.38 21.09
N VAL A 203 -11.90 -2.60 20.80
CA VAL A 203 -12.98 -2.34 21.75
C VAL A 203 -13.82 -3.62 21.95
N ALA A 204 -14.10 -3.95 23.19
CA ALA A 204 -15.10 -4.95 23.57
C ALA A 204 -16.39 -4.22 23.96
N SER A 205 -17.52 -4.65 23.37
CA SER A 205 -18.85 -4.07 23.59
C SER A 205 -19.92 -5.08 23.20
N GLU A 206 -21.08 -5.03 23.86
CA GLU A 206 -22.28 -5.74 23.43
C GLU A 206 -23.04 -5.02 22.29
N SER A 207 -22.69 -3.77 21.97
CA SER A 207 -23.31 -2.94 20.94
C SER A 207 -22.26 -2.17 20.13
N SER A 208 -21.80 -2.79 19.03
CA SER A 208 -20.82 -2.16 18.12
C SER A 208 -21.33 -0.86 17.49
N GLU A 209 -22.62 -0.77 17.18
CA GLU A 209 -23.24 0.42 16.60
C GLU A 209 -23.11 1.64 17.52
N ARG A 210 -23.41 1.48 18.82
CA ARG A 210 -23.26 2.57 19.79
C ARG A 210 -21.80 2.99 20.02
N VAL A 211 -20.86 2.07 19.86
CA VAL A 211 -19.43 2.39 19.93
C VAL A 211 -18.98 3.21 18.73
N VAL A 212 -19.45 2.84 17.54
CA VAL A 212 -19.13 3.59 16.30
C VAL A 212 -19.74 4.99 16.36
N ASP A 213 -21.00 5.13 16.79
CA ASP A 213 -21.66 6.43 16.94
C ASP A 213 -20.87 7.35 17.92
N ALA A 214 -20.47 6.79 19.06
CA ALA A 214 -19.68 7.52 20.06
C ALA A 214 -18.24 7.84 19.61
N PHE A 215 -17.71 7.16 18.63
CA PHE A 215 -16.39 7.43 18.06
C PHE A 215 -16.42 8.55 17.02
N VAL A 216 -17.56 8.76 16.35
CA VAL A 216 -17.74 9.76 15.29
C VAL A 216 -18.21 11.11 15.83
N GLU A 217 -18.78 11.17 17.06
CA GLU A 217 -19.13 12.40 17.77
C GLU A 217 -17.90 13.14 18.31
#